data_a380e95f258a123412ae41b5a7fba104
#
_entry.id   a380e95f258a123412ae41b5a7fba104
#
_cell.length_a   1.000
_cell.length_b   1.000
_cell.length_c   1.000
_cell.angle_alpha   90.00
_cell.angle_beta   90.00
_cell.angle_gamma   90.00
#
_symmetry.space_group_name_H-M   'P 1'
#
loop_
_entity.id
_entity.type
_entity.pdbx_description
1 polymer ?
#
loop_
_entity_poly.entity_id
_entity_poly.type
_entity_poly.pdbx_seq_one_letter_code
_entity_poly.pdbx_strand_id
1 'polypeptide(L)'
;REATRAKRAETRLKALMQQYPDSPLIGEAKLRLREVQDNLGLHNLYIANYYYTLSVDQKKGGLKGAQSRYREIMDKYPDFKYMDEVLFKTAVTYQLEEETDQAAKYYQRIVRDYPNSDYVAKAKEQLGLIGATIPDPDPSRMTVMPAEDVSFFTNFKNQFFGVYPMTIDKNGVLMTKDFDKEKFEVIDQIIENQGDILKNQIPQALTTVISQRQAAVAPKPAPQPPEK
;
A
#
# COMPACT_ATOMS: atom_id res chain seq x y z
N ARG A 1 -7.23 14.25 6.60
CA ARG A 1 -6.28 14.97 5.71
C ARG A 1 -5.37 14.01 4.93
N GLU A 2 -4.84 12.95 5.54
CA GLU A 2 -3.96 11.97 4.86
C GLU A 2 -4.67 11.23 3.72
N ALA A 3 -5.87 10.69 3.96
CA ALA A 3 -6.63 9.98 2.93
C ALA A 3 -6.93 10.86 1.70
N THR A 4 -7.15 12.17 1.90
CA THR A 4 -7.37 13.10 0.78
C THR A 4 -6.10 13.29 -0.05
N ARG A 5 -4.93 13.36 0.59
CA ARG A 5 -3.64 13.46 -0.09
C ARG A 5 -3.32 12.18 -0.84
N ALA A 6 -3.55 11.01 -0.22
CA ALA A 6 -3.39 9.71 -0.86
C ALA A 6 -4.29 9.54 -2.10
N LYS A 7 -5.57 9.93 -2.03
CA LYS A 7 -6.46 9.94 -3.21
C LYS A 7 -5.95 10.85 -4.34
N ARG A 8 -5.40 12.01 -3.98
CA ARG A 8 -4.79 12.92 -4.99
C ARG A 8 -3.55 12.30 -5.62
N ALA A 9 -2.70 11.64 -4.81
CA ALA A 9 -1.52 10.92 -5.31
C ALA A 9 -1.94 9.77 -6.25
N GLU A 10 -2.93 8.97 -5.89
CA GLU A 10 -3.49 7.91 -6.74
C GLU A 10 -3.94 8.46 -8.10
N THR A 11 -4.72 9.55 -8.09
CA THR A 11 -5.19 10.18 -9.33
C THR A 11 -4.03 10.66 -10.21
N ARG A 12 -3.03 11.29 -9.62
CA ARG A 12 -1.86 11.79 -10.37
C ARG A 12 -1.00 10.66 -10.94
N LEU A 13 -0.77 9.58 -10.17
CA LEU A 13 -0.03 8.42 -10.64
C LEU A 13 -0.75 7.72 -11.80
N LYS A 14 -2.07 7.53 -11.69
CA LYS A 14 -2.88 6.98 -12.80
C LYS A 14 -2.83 7.86 -14.04
N ALA A 15 -2.95 9.18 -13.89
CA ALA A 15 -2.84 10.12 -15.00
C ALA A 15 -1.46 10.09 -15.65
N LEU A 16 -0.38 10.04 -14.86
CA LEU A 16 1.00 9.93 -15.37
C LEU A 16 1.17 8.65 -16.20
N MET A 17 0.72 7.51 -15.69
CA MET A 17 0.81 6.23 -16.38
C MET A 17 0.01 6.21 -17.69
N GLN A 18 -1.11 6.92 -17.72
CA GLN A 18 -1.95 7.03 -18.92
C GLN A 18 -1.35 7.99 -19.96
N GLN A 19 -0.74 9.11 -19.51
CA GLN A 19 -0.17 10.11 -20.40
C GLN A 19 1.20 9.70 -20.98
N TYR A 20 1.97 8.91 -20.22
CA TYR A 20 3.34 8.52 -20.56
C TYR A 20 3.55 7.01 -20.42
N PRO A 21 2.84 6.16 -21.20
CA PRO A 21 2.87 4.71 -21.04
C PRO A 21 4.24 4.09 -21.29
N ASP A 22 5.06 4.72 -22.14
CA ASP A 22 6.39 4.22 -22.52
C ASP A 22 7.53 4.84 -21.69
N SER A 23 7.20 5.60 -20.63
CA SER A 23 8.22 6.19 -19.77
C SER A 23 8.99 5.12 -18.98
N PRO A 24 10.33 5.23 -18.85
CA PRO A 24 11.12 4.33 -18.03
C PRO A 24 10.71 4.34 -16.55
N LEU A 25 9.96 5.35 -16.10
CA LEU A 25 9.47 5.49 -14.73
C LEU A 25 8.15 4.73 -14.47
N ILE A 26 7.56 4.10 -15.49
CA ILE A 26 6.27 3.39 -15.34
C ILE A 26 6.36 2.26 -14.32
N GLY A 27 7.47 1.54 -14.27
CA GLY A 27 7.69 0.49 -13.27
C GLY A 27 7.62 1.03 -11.84
N GLU A 28 8.31 2.14 -11.57
CA GLU A 28 8.28 2.81 -10.27
C GLU A 28 6.91 3.41 -9.98
N ALA A 29 6.27 4.06 -10.95
CA ALA A 29 4.92 4.62 -10.79
C ALA A 29 3.89 3.55 -10.40
N LYS A 30 3.97 2.33 -10.96
CA LYS A 30 3.13 1.19 -10.59
C LYS A 30 3.37 0.76 -9.14
N LEU A 31 4.62 0.69 -8.69
CA LEU A 31 4.95 0.35 -7.31
C LEU A 31 4.39 1.41 -6.35
N ARG A 32 4.61 2.69 -6.64
CA ARG A 32 4.06 3.79 -5.82
C ARG A 32 2.54 3.81 -5.80
N LEU A 33 1.91 3.54 -6.95
CA LEU A 33 0.44 3.42 -7.01
C LEU A 33 -0.06 2.31 -6.09
N ARG A 34 0.62 1.15 -6.09
CA ARG A 34 0.29 0.04 -5.19
C ARG A 34 0.38 0.43 -3.72
N GLU A 35 1.48 1.08 -3.33
CA GLU A 35 1.68 1.57 -1.96
C GLU A 35 0.58 2.55 -1.53
N VAL A 36 0.19 3.48 -2.41
CA VAL A 36 -0.91 4.41 -2.16
C VAL A 36 -2.25 3.69 -2.00
N GLN A 37 -2.52 2.72 -2.85
CA GLN A 37 -3.75 1.92 -2.79
C GLN A 37 -3.82 1.06 -1.53
N ASP A 38 -2.70 0.47 -1.09
CA ASP A 38 -2.62 -0.26 0.18
C ASP A 38 -2.89 0.67 1.37
N ASN A 39 -2.36 1.90 1.35
CA ASN A 39 -2.63 2.89 2.39
C ASN A 39 -4.11 3.31 2.45
N LEU A 40 -4.73 3.52 1.28
CA LEU A 40 -6.17 3.83 1.19
C LEU A 40 -7.03 2.65 1.63
N GLY A 41 -6.64 1.42 1.29
CA GLY A 41 -7.26 0.19 1.76
C GLY A 41 -7.17 0.06 3.27
N LEU A 42 -5.99 0.28 3.87
CA LEU A 42 -5.79 0.29 5.33
C LEU A 42 -6.67 1.32 6.02
N HIS A 43 -6.74 2.54 5.48
CA HIS A 43 -7.60 3.58 6.05
C HIS A 43 -9.08 3.14 6.11
N ASN A 44 -9.58 2.55 5.01
CA ASN A 44 -10.94 2.02 4.97
C ASN A 44 -11.11 0.81 5.90
N LEU A 45 -10.08 -0.06 6.01
CA LEU A 45 -10.08 -1.21 6.91
C LEU A 45 -10.19 -0.79 8.37
N TYR A 46 -9.45 0.25 8.80
CA TYR A 46 -9.56 0.79 10.16
C TYR A 46 -10.98 1.31 10.46
N ILE A 47 -11.59 2.02 9.52
CA ILE A 47 -12.96 2.50 9.68
C ILE A 47 -13.94 1.32 9.73
N ALA A 48 -13.77 0.33 8.85
CA ALA A 48 -14.59 -0.87 8.83
C ALA A 48 -14.50 -1.65 10.15
N ASN A 49 -13.27 -1.84 10.65
CA ASN A 49 -13.01 -2.52 11.91
C ASN A 49 -13.62 -1.78 13.10
N TYR A 50 -13.61 -0.46 13.10
CA TYR A 50 -14.30 0.34 14.11
C TYR A 50 -15.82 0.04 14.14
N TYR A 51 -16.48 0.08 12.99
CA TYR A 51 -17.91 -0.26 12.89
C TYR A 51 -18.19 -1.73 13.24
N TYR A 52 -17.30 -2.63 12.84
CA TYR A 52 -17.37 -4.05 13.18
C TYR A 52 -17.35 -4.25 14.71
N THR A 53 -16.36 -3.67 15.40
CA THR A 53 -16.24 -3.72 16.86
C THR A 53 -17.46 -3.12 17.56
N LEU A 54 -17.96 -1.97 17.08
CA LEU A 54 -19.18 -1.39 17.62
C LEU A 54 -20.38 -2.35 17.56
N SER A 55 -20.48 -3.11 16.48
CA SER A 55 -21.61 -4.02 16.27
C SER A 55 -21.46 -5.34 17.01
N VAL A 56 -20.29 -5.96 16.90
CA VAL A 56 -20.04 -7.31 17.40
C VAL A 56 -19.81 -7.29 18.92
N ASP A 57 -18.94 -6.38 19.38
CA ASP A 57 -18.52 -6.37 20.78
C ASP A 57 -19.46 -5.50 21.66
N GLN A 58 -19.90 -4.37 21.12
CA GLN A 58 -20.71 -3.41 21.89
C GLN A 58 -22.22 -3.45 21.60
N LYS A 59 -22.64 -4.25 20.60
CA LYS A 59 -24.06 -4.39 20.18
C LYS A 59 -24.75 -3.06 19.86
N LYS A 60 -23.99 -2.05 19.44
CA LYS A 60 -24.49 -0.68 19.15
C LYS A 60 -24.93 -0.46 17.69
N GLY A 61 -24.97 -1.51 16.88
CA GLY A 61 -25.24 -1.40 15.44
C GLY A 61 -23.96 -0.97 14.69
N GLY A 62 -24.05 -0.91 13.34
CA GLY A 62 -22.92 -0.52 12.49
C GLY A 62 -22.49 -1.58 11.48
N LEU A 63 -23.07 -2.80 11.48
CA LEU A 63 -22.72 -3.85 10.52
C LEU A 63 -22.81 -3.37 9.07
N LYS A 64 -23.85 -2.66 8.69
CA LYS A 64 -23.98 -2.08 7.34
C LYS A 64 -22.87 -1.07 7.03
N GLY A 65 -22.42 -0.31 8.04
CA GLY A 65 -21.27 0.60 7.92
C GLY A 65 -19.96 -0.17 7.67
N ALA A 66 -19.73 -1.24 8.42
CA ALA A 66 -18.59 -2.13 8.22
C ALA A 66 -18.63 -2.77 6.82
N GLN A 67 -19.75 -3.39 6.44
CA GLN A 67 -19.96 -4.01 5.12
C GLN A 67 -19.71 -3.03 3.97
N SER A 68 -20.22 -1.79 4.09
CA SER A 68 -20.01 -0.76 3.07
C SER A 68 -18.53 -0.45 2.87
N ARG A 69 -17.74 -0.35 3.95
CA ARG A 69 -16.30 -0.10 3.90
C ARG A 69 -15.51 -1.28 3.37
N TYR A 70 -15.82 -2.50 3.82
CA TYR A 70 -15.20 -3.71 3.27
C TYR A 70 -15.48 -3.85 1.78
N ARG A 71 -16.70 -3.58 1.33
CA ARG A 71 -17.05 -3.61 -0.09
C ARG A 71 -16.28 -2.54 -0.88
N GLU A 72 -16.14 -1.33 -0.34
CA GLU A 72 -15.34 -0.28 -0.96
C GLU A 72 -13.88 -0.72 -1.15
N ILE A 73 -13.28 -1.47 -0.20
CA ILE A 73 -11.93 -2.02 -0.35
C ILE A 73 -11.90 -3.04 -1.48
N MET A 74 -12.83 -4.00 -1.49
CA MET A 74 -12.88 -5.05 -2.51
C MET A 74 -13.06 -4.51 -3.92
N ASP A 75 -13.86 -3.44 -4.07
CA ASP A 75 -14.17 -2.86 -5.37
C ASP A 75 -13.04 -1.96 -5.90
N LYS A 76 -12.42 -1.15 -5.02
CA LYS A 76 -11.42 -0.16 -5.44
C LYS A 76 -9.99 -0.66 -5.38
N TYR A 77 -9.71 -1.61 -4.48
CA TYR A 77 -8.36 -2.10 -4.18
C TYR A 77 -8.32 -3.63 -4.20
N PRO A 78 -8.61 -4.29 -5.35
CA PRO A 78 -8.74 -5.75 -5.44
C PRO A 78 -7.47 -6.50 -5.03
N ASP A 79 -6.33 -5.85 -5.16
CA ASP A 79 -5.02 -6.40 -4.79
C ASP A 79 -4.56 -5.96 -3.39
N PHE A 80 -5.44 -5.48 -2.55
CA PHE A 80 -5.10 -5.03 -1.20
C PHE A 80 -4.47 -6.17 -0.39
N LYS A 81 -3.34 -5.87 0.28
CA LYS A 81 -2.52 -6.89 0.94
C LYS A 81 -3.23 -7.65 2.09
N TYR A 82 -4.24 -7.05 2.74
CA TYR A 82 -5.06 -7.70 3.78
C TYR A 82 -6.46 -8.05 3.28
N MET A 83 -6.58 -8.44 2.02
CA MET A 83 -7.87 -8.79 1.43
C MET A 83 -8.50 -10.02 2.08
N ASP A 84 -7.70 -10.95 2.56
CA ASP A 84 -8.14 -12.13 3.31
C ASP A 84 -8.84 -11.74 4.63
N GLU A 85 -8.30 -10.77 5.39
CA GLU A 85 -8.97 -10.21 6.57
C GLU A 85 -10.30 -9.54 6.20
N VAL A 86 -10.29 -8.73 5.13
CA VAL A 86 -11.50 -8.05 4.64
C VAL A 86 -12.58 -9.06 4.29
N LEU A 87 -12.24 -10.11 3.56
CA LEU A 87 -13.18 -11.17 3.18
C LEU A 87 -13.72 -11.91 4.40
N PHE A 88 -12.84 -12.26 5.35
CA PHE A 88 -13.22 -12.97 6.56
C PHE A 88 -14.20 -12.16 7.40
N LYS A 89 -13.88 -10.92 7.70
CA LYS A 89 -14.75 -10.03 8.48
C LYS A 89 -16.06 -9.72 7.76
N THR A 90 -16.01 -9.59 6.43
CA THR A 90 -17.24 -9.46 5.63
C THR A 90 -18.13 -10.67 5.80
N ALA A 91 -17.57 -11.88 5.68
CA ALA A 91 -18.34 -13.12 5.88
C ALA A 91 -18.98 -13.18 7.27
N VAL A 92 -18.23 -12.84 8.33
CA VAL A 92 -18.75 -12.78 9.70
C VAL A 92 -19.90 -11.79 9.82
N THR A 93 -19.81 -10.60 9.18
CA THR A 93 -20.92 -9.63 9.23
C THR A 93 -22.21 -10.15 8.58
N TYR A 94 -22.11 -10.87 7.48
CA TYR A 94 -23.27 -11.53 6.83
C TYR A 94 -23.81 -12.68 7.65
N GLN A 95 -22.93 -13.46 8.29
CA GLN A 95 -23.34 -14.55 9.17
C GLN A 95 -24.13 -14.02 10.38
N LEU A 96 -23.73 -12.88 10.95
CA LEU A 96 -24.44 -12.20 12.05
C LEU A 96 -25.82 -11.65 11.63
N GLU A 97 -26.01 -11.39 10.34
CA GLU A 97 -27.29 -11.00 9.76
C GLU A 97 -28.12 -12.22 9.29
N GLU A 98 -27.66 -13.43 9.57
CA GLU A 98 -28.29 -14.68 9.15
C GLU A 98 -28.34 -14.88 7.62
N GLU A 99 -27.57 -14.06 6.87
CA GLU A 99 -27.38 -14.19 5.43
C GLU A 99 -26.30 -15.23 5.11
N THR A 100 -26.56 -16.49 5.47
CA THR A 100 -25.57 -17.59 5.41
C THR A 100 -25.03 -17.84 4.01
N ASP A 101 -25.85 -17.70 2.97
CA ASP A 101 -25.43 -17.84 1.57
C ASP A 101 -24.39 -16.80 1.14
N GLN A 102 -24.54 -15.57 1.63
CA GLN A 102 -23.56 -14.51 1.37
C GLN A 102 -22.28 -14.77 2.17
N ALA A 103 -22.41 -15.12 3.45
CA ALA A 103 -21.27 -15.49 4.28
C ALA A 103 -20.45 -16.62 3.64
N ALA A 104 -21.12 -17.68 3.17
CA ALA A 104 -20.48 -18.82 2.52
C ALA A 104 -19.63 -18.40 1.31
N LYS A 105 -20.13 -17.51 0.44
CA LYS A 105 -19.38 -17.01 -0.72
C LYS A 105 -18.04 -16.36 -0.35
N TYR A 106 -18.02 -15.55 0.71
CA TYR A 106 -16.80 -14.89 1.15
C TYR A 106 -15.84 -15.87 1.82
N TYR A 107 -16.32 -16.81 2.64
CA TYR A 107 -15.48 -17.87 3.21
C TYR A 107 -14.90 -18.78 2.12
N GLN A 108 -15.70 -19.18 1.12
CA GLN A 108 -15.22 -19.96 -0.03
C GLN A 108 -14.14 -19.21 -0.81
N ARG A 109 -14.30 -17.90 -0.99
CA ARG A 109 -13.31 -17.08 -1.67
C ARG A 109 -11.98 -17.04 -0.92
N ILE A 110 -11.98 -17.04 0.42
CA ILE A 110 -10.74 -17.11 1.22
C ILE A 110 -10.03 -18.44 0.95
N VAL A 111 -10.78 -19.57 1.06
CA VAL A 111 -10.20 -20.91 0.89
C VAL A 111 -9.61 -21.10 -0.50
N ARG A 112 -10.29 -20.56 -1.54
CA ARG A 112 -9.85 -20.69 -2.92
C ARG A 112 -8.71 -19.72 -3.27
N ASP A 113 -8.86 -18.44 -2.97
CA ASP A 113 -7.99 -17.37 -3.49
C ASP A 113 -6.82 -17.04 -2.56
N TYR A 114 -6.88 -17.43 -1.27
CA TYR A 114 -5.87 -17.12 -0.24
C TYR A 114 -5.48 -18.36 0.58
N PRO A 115 -5.01 -19.45 -0.06
CA PRO A 115 -4.80 -20.75 0.59
C PRO A 115 -3.79 -20.74 1.74
N ASN A 116 -2.87 -19.75 1.77
CA ASN A 116 -1.84 -19.62 2.79
C ASN A 116 -2.23 -18.63 3.92
N SER A 117 -3.45 -18.08 3.88
CA SER A 117 -3.92 -17.14 4.90
C SER A 117 -4.23 -17.85 6.22
N ASP A 118 -3.96 -17.17 7.35
CA ASP A 118 -4.31 -17.61 8.69
C ASP A 118 -5.83 -17.77 8.89
N TYR A 119 -6.63 -17.14 8.03
CA TYR A 119 -8.08 -17.23 8.06
C TYR A 119 -8.65 -18.50 7.40
N VAL A 120 -7.85 -19.28 6.67
CA VAL A 120 -8.32 -20.46 5.93
C VAL A 120 -8.90 -21.52 6.87
N ALA A 121 -8.23 -21.83 7.97
CA ALA A 121 -8.70 -22.82 8.93
C ALA A 121 -10.06 -22.43 9.52
N LYS A 122 -10.21 -21.17 9.92
CA LYS A 122 -11.46 -20.62 10.46
C LYS A 122 -12.55 -20.57 9.39
N ALA A 123 -12.21 -20.20 8.15
CA ALA A 123 -13.17 -20.16 7.05
C ALA A 123 -13.73 -21.55 6.73
N LYS A 124 -12.89 -22.59 6.72
CA LYS A 124 -13.32 -23.99 6.54
C LYS A 124 -14.22 -24.46 7.67
N GLU A 125 -13.90 -24.12 8.91
CA GLU A 125 -14.75 -24.42 10.07
C GLU A 125 -16.13 -23.78 9.92
N GLN A 126 -16.18 -22.49 9.59
CA GLN A 126 -17.45 -21.78 9.41
C GLN A 126 -18.27 -22.34 8.24
N LEU A 127 -17.63 -22.69 7.12
CA LEU A 127 -18.31 -23.36 6.00
C LEU A 127 -18.93 -24.69 6.43
N GLY A 128 -18.22 -25.47 7.26
CA GLY A 128 -18.75 -26.70 7.83
C GLY A 128 -19.97 -26.48 8.72
N LEU A 129 -19.95 -25.44 9.57
CA LEU A 129 -21.07 -25.06 10.45
C LEU A 129 -22.30 -24.60 9.66
N ILE A 130 -22.10 -23.88 8.56
CA ILE A 130 -23.19 -23.41 7.67
C ILE A 130 -23.72 -24.57 6.78
N GLY A 131 -22.98 -25.68 6.66
CA GLY A 131 -23.31 -26.78 5.73
C GLY A 131 -22.98 -26.45 4.27
N ALA A 132 -22.09 -25.47 4.03
CA ALA A 132 -21.67 -25.08 2.70
C ALA A 132 -20.47 -25.89 2.20
N THR A 133 -20.33 -26.01 0.88
CA THR A 133 -19.22 -26.74 0.25
C THR A 133 -17.89 -26.01 0.48
N ILE A 134 -16.84 -26.77 0.81
CA ILE A 134 -15.48 -26.25 0.94
C ILE A 134 -14.81 -26.41 -0.44
N PRO A 135 -14.41 -25.32 -1.12
CA PRO A 135 -13.76 -25.41 -2.41
C PRO A 135 -12.30 -25.85 -2.30
N ASP A 136 -11.76 -26.39 -3.38
CA ASP A 136 -10.33 -26.61 -3.51
C ASP A 136 -9.59 -25.27 -3.70
N PRO A 137 -8.36 -25.15 -3.18
CA PRO A 137 -7.52 -23.98 -3.41
C PRO A 137 -7.18 -23.80 -4.89
N ASP A 138 -7.13 -22.56 -5.36
CA ASP A 138 -6.65 -22.26 -6.70
C ASP A 138 -5.12 -22.50 -6.78
N PRO A 139 -4.66 -23.42 -7.65
CA PRO A 139 -3.24 -23.74 -7.77
C PRO A 139 -2.38 -22.51 -8.12
N SER A 140 -2.92 -21.54 -8.87
CA SER A 140 -2.22 -20.32 -9.24
C SER A 140 -1.97 -19.38 -8.06
N ARG A 141 -2.73 -19.56 -6.97
CA ARG A 141 -2.67 -18.73 -5.75
C ARG A 141 -1.82 -19.35 -4.62
N MET A 142 -1.32 -20.57 -4.81
CA MET A 142 -0.53 -21.29 -3.80
C MET A 142 0.80 -20.57 -3.45
N THR A 143 1.29 -19.71 -4.32
CA THR A 143 2.51 -18.90 -4.09
C THR A 143 2.24 -17.55 -3.43
N VAL A 144 0.96 -17.15 -3.28
CA VAL A 144 0.60 -15.90 -2.62
C VAL A 144 0.81 -16.06 -1.12
N MET A 145 1.82 -15.38 -0.59
CA MET A 145 2.06 -15.34 0.85
C MET A 145 1.11 -14.34 1.51
N PRO A 146 0.62 -14.63 2.73
CA PRO A 146 -0.16 -13.67 3.50
C PRO A 146 0.70 -12.42 3.79
N ALA A 147 0.06 -11.28 4.00
CA ALA A 147 0.76 -10.10 4.48
C ALA A 147 1.38 -10.43 5.83
N GLU A 148 2.68 -10.18 5.97
CA GLU A 148 3.32 -10.28 7.29
C GLU A 148 2.60 -9.33 8.24
N ASP A 149 2.00 -9.89 9.28
CA ASP A 149 1.46 -9.09 10.37
C ASP A 149 2.61 -8.33 11.01
N VAL A 150 2.66 -7.03 10.74
CA VAL A 150 3.50 -6.14 11.54
C VAL A 150 2.98 -6.27 12.97
N SER A 151 3.69 -7.02 13.79
CA SER A 151 3.33 -7.33 15.17
C SER A 151 2.66 -6.12 15.82
N PHE A 152 1.58 -6.32 16.57
CA PHE A 152 0.91 -5.28 17.37
C PHE A 152 1.91 -4.38 18.12
N PHE A 153 3.00 -4.97 18.61
CA PHE A 153 4.11 -4.25 19.25
C PHE A 153 4.86 -3.31 18.29
N THR A 154 5.06 -3.71 17.04
CA THR A 154 5.73 -2.90 16.03
C THR A 154 4.79 -1.78 15.56
N ASN A 155 3.50 -2.06 15.40
CA ASN A 155 2.49 -1.04 15.09
C ASN A 155 2.33 -0.03 16.22
N PHE A 156 2.28 -0.48 17.47
CA PHE A 156 2.23 0.37 18.65
C PHE A 156 3.50 1.22 18.77
N LYS A 157 4.68 0.61 18.60
CA LYS A 157 5.96 1.31 18.60
C LYS A 157 6.03 2.35 17.47
N ASN A 158 5.65 1.98 16.27
CA ASN A 158 5.63 2.88 15.10
C ASN A 158 4.65 4.04 15.32
N GLN A 159 3.48 3.76 15.90
CA GLN A 159 2.46 4.77 16.18
C GLN A 159 2.86 5.70 17.33
N PHE A 160 3.53 5.17 18.36
CA PHE A 160 3.97 5.94 19.53
C PHE A 160 5.21 6.80 19.23
N PHE A 161 6.14 6.29 18.42
CA PHE A 161 7.36 7.00 18.04
C PHE A 161 7.22 7.76 16.70
N GLY A 162 6.02 7.82 16.10
CA GLY A 162 5.80 8.51 14.83
C GLY A 162 6.48 7.86 13.63
N VAL A 163 6.98 6.63 13.77
CA VAL A 163 7.61 5.88 12.69
C VAL A 163 6.51 5.17 11.90
N TYR A 164 5.90 5.87 10.97
CA TYR A 164 4.97 5.26 10.04
C TYR A 164 5.77 4.63 8.89
N PRO A 165 5.43 3.41 8.46
CA PRO A 165 6.11 2.76 7.32
C PRO A 165 5.95 3.54 6.02
N MET A 166 4.89 4.34 5.91
CA MET A 166 4.66 5.31 4.85
C MET A 166 3.93 6.53 5.41
N THR A 167 4.47 7.70 5.18
CA THR A 167 3.82 8.98 5.46
C THR A 167 3.72 9.77 4.17
N ILE A 168 2.76 10.68 4.11
CA ILE A 168 2.62 11.62 3.00
C ILE A 168 2.93 13.00 3.56
N ASP A 169 3.89 13.68 2.96
CA ASP A 169 4.26 15.02 3.38
C ASP A 169 3.16 16.06 3.05
N LYS A 170 3.37 17.31 3.49
CA LYS A 170 2.45 18.44 3.24
C LYS A 170 2.18 18.71 1.75
N ASN A 171 3.10 18.30 0.86
CA ASN A 171 3.02 18.49 -0.59
C ASN A 171 2.39 17.28 -1.32
N GLY A 172 2.00 16.22 -0.59
CA GLY A 172 1.38 15.02 -1.15
C GLY A 172 2.41 14.00 -1.65
N VAL A 173 3.68 14.12 -1.26
CA VAL A 173 4.74 13.17 -1.59
C VAL A 173 4.73 12.03 -0.59
N LEU A 174 4.78 10.79 -1.10
CA LEU A 174 4.92 9.59 -0.27
C LEU A 174 6.32 9.53 0.33
N MET A 175 6.38 9.49 1.65
CA MET A 175 7.60 9.33 2.44
C MET A 175 7.73 7.86 2.83
N THR A 176 8.72 7.16 2.29
CA THR A 176 9.04 5.80 2.68
C THR A 176 10.09 5.78 3.78
N LYS A 177 10.34 4.59 4.37
CA LYS A 177 11.37 4.41 5.40
C LYS A 177 12.77 4.81 4.93
N ASP A 178 13.02 4.69 3.61
CA ASP A 178 14.29 5.03 2.95
C ASP A 178 14.26 6.44 2.33
N PHE A 179 13.27 7.24 2.72
CA PHE A 179 13.14 8.60 2.23
C PHE A 179 14.25 9.46 2.81
N ASP A 180 15.11 9.92 1.92
CA ASP A 180 16.19 10.83 2.25
C ASP A 180 15.63 12.26 2.39
N LYS A 181 15.26 12.61 3.62
CA LYS A 181 14.64 13.89 3.94
C LYS A 181 15.48 15.08 3.49
N GLU A 182 16.80 14.96 3.58
CA GLU A 182 17.73 16.04 3.19
C GLU A 182 17.66 16.37 1.69
N LYS A 183 17.45 15.37 0.82
CA LYS A 183 17.32 15.60 -0.62
C LYS A 183 16.06 16.36 -0.99
N PHE A 184 14.99 16.14 -0.24
CA PHE A 184 13.71 16.80 -0.50
C PHE A 184 13.61 18.17 0.17
N GLU A 185 14.28 18.39 1.29
CA GLU A 185 14.43 19.71 1.87
C GLU A 185 15.12 20.68 0.89
N VAL A 186 16.10 20.21 0.12
CA VAL A 186 16.74 21.00 -0.95
C VAL A 186 15.74 21.32 -2.08
N ILE A 187 14.91 20.37 -2.48
CA ILE A 187 13.88 20.62 -3.50
C ILE A 187 12.82 21.60 -3.00
N ASP A 188 12.38 21.47 -1.75
CA ASP A 188 11.44 22.40 -1.14
C ASP A 188 12.04 23.81 -1.06
N GLN A 189 13.32 23.94 -0.71
CA GLN A 189 14.04 25.21 -0.70
C GLN A 189 14.17 25.83 -2.11
N ILE A 190 14.43 25.00 -3.15
CA ILE A 190 14.45 25.47 -4.54
C ILE A 190 13.08 26.01 -4.94
N ILE A 191 12.00 25.33 -4.54
CA ILE A 191 10.63 25.76 -4.84
C ILE A 191 10.29 27.05 -4.11
N GLU A 192 10.66 27.17 -2.83
CA GLU A 192 10.45 28.36 -2.01
C GLU A 192 11.27 29.58 -2.53
N ASN A 193 12.46 29.34 -3.04
CA ASN A 193 13.35 30.36 -3.61
C ASN A 193 13.13 30.60 -5.11
N GLN A 194 12.00 30.19 -5.68
CA GLN A 194 11.62 30.41 -7.08
C GLN A 194 12.64 29.87 -8.12
N GLY A 195 13.36 28.82 -7.76
CA GLY A 195 14.30 28.13 -8.65
C GLY A 195 15.78 28.34 -8.30
N ASP A 196 16.11 29.20 -7.35
CA ASP A 196 17.50 29.48 -6.95
C ASP A 196 17.92 28.65 -5.72
N ILE A 197 19.13 28.06 -5.79
CA ILE A 197 19.79 27.44 -4.64
C ILE A 197 20.93 28.33 -4.17
N LEU A 198 20.84 28.76 -2.92
CA LEU A 198 21.96 29.49 -2.30
C LEU A 198 23.12 28.50 -2.05
N LYS A 199 24.33 28.86 -2.45
CA LYS A 199 25.54 28.01 -2.39
C LYS A 199 25.82 27.40 -1.01
N ASN A 200 25.39 28.05 0.07
CA ASN A 200 25.51 27.58 1.45
C ASN A 200 24.45 26.56 1.87
N GLN A 201 23.45 26.30 1.03
CA GLN A 201 22.34 25.37 1.31
C GLN A 201 22.47 24.05 0.55
N ILE A 202 23.53 23.87 -0.26
CA ILE A 202 23.78 22.63 -0.97
C ILE A 202 24.39 21.61 0.00
N PRO A 203 23.72 20.47 0.30
CA PRO A 203 24.28 19.44 1.16
C PRO A 203 25.59 18.88 0.60
N GLN A 204 26.61 18.74 1.43
CA GLN A 204 27.93 18.21 1.00
C GLN A 204 27.82 16.82 0.35
N ALA A 205 26.89 15.98 0.78
CA ALA A 205 26.62 14.67 0.21
C ALA A 205 26.19 14.73 -1.27
N LEU A 206 25.37 15.73 -1.65
CA LEU A 206 24.97 15.95 -3.04
C LEU A 206 26.16 16.38 -3.91
N THR A 207 27.02 17.23 -3.39
CA THR A 207 28.23 17.70 -4.08
C THR A 207 29.20 16.54 -4.34
N THR A 208 29.36 15.62 -3.39
CA THR A 208 30.23 14.44 -3.53
C THR A 208 29.72 13.49 -4.62
N VAL A 209 28.43 13.22 -4.70
CA VAL A 209 27.82 12.34 -5.71
C VAL A 209 27.93 12.95 -7.11
N ILE A 210 27.73 14.24 -7.27
CA ILE A 210 27.87 14.95 -8.55
C ILE A 210 29.32 14.91 -9.03
N SER A 211 30.28 15.14 -8.13
CA SER A 211 31.72 15.11 -8.45
C SER A 211 32.18 13.72 -8.89
N GLN A 212 31.69 12.66 -8.25
CA GLN A 212 31.99 11.29 -8.65
C GLN A 212 31.40 10.91 -10.02
N ARG A 213 30.19 11.38 -10.35
CA ARG A 213 29.60 11.16 -11.69
C ARG A 213 30.35 11.92 -12.80
N GLN A 214 30.81 13.14 -12.54
CA GLN A 214 31.60 13.90 -13.51
C GLN A 214 32.97 13.25 -13.77
N ALA A 215 33.60 12.68 -12.74
CA ALA A 215 34.85 11.93 -12.90
C ALA A 215 34.68 10.64 -13.71
N ALA A 216 33.51 9.99 -13.63
CA ALA A 216 33.22 8.77 -14.39
C ALA A 216 32.89 8.99 -15.87
N VAL A 217 32.59 10.24 -16.26
CA VAL A 217 32.21 10.63 -17.65
C VAL A 217 33.31 11.37 -18.38
N ALA A 218 34.53 11.48 -17.84
CA ALA A 218 35.67 12.03 -18.57
C ALA A 218 35.93 11.20 -19.86
N PRO A 219 35.87 11.79 -21.05
CA PRO A 219 36.04 11.06 -22.28
C PRO A 219 37.47 10.50 -22.35
N LYS A 220 37.60 9.22 -22.70
CA LYS A 220 38.86 8.56 -22.97
C LYS A 220 39.61 9.35 -24.06
N PRO A 221 40.86 9.73 -23.84
CA PRO A 221 41.65 10.45 -24.87
C PRO A 221 41.67 9.64 -26.15
N ALA A 222 41.43 10.31 -27.28
CA ALA A 222 41.54 9.68 -28.59
C ALA A 222 42.93 9.10 -28.85
N PRO A 223 43.04 7.95 -29.56
CA PRO A 223 44.33 7.39 -29.88
C PRO A 223 45.11 8.34 -30.78
N GLN A 224 46.37 8.62 -30.38
CA GLN A 224 47.28 9.42 -31.17
C GLN A 224 47.60 8.67 -32.50
N PRO A 225 47.70 9.38 -33.63
CA PRO A 225 48.10 8.77 -34.88
C PRO A 225 49.58 8.31 -34.83
N PRO A 226 49.96 7.25 -35.53
CA PRO A 226 51.31 6.75 -35.52
C PRO A 226 52.27 7.79 -36.14
N GLU A 227 53.35 8.07 -35.41
CA GLU A 227 54.46 8.86 -35.94
C GLU A 227 55.11 8.13 -37.13
N LYS A 228 55.36 8.93 -38.18
CA LYS A 228 56.06 8.44 -39.38
C LYS A 228 57.58 8.45 -39.17
#